data_13b0e2cf85788799c6b2914fcfce7a7c
#
_entry.id   13b0e2cf85788799c6b2914fcfce7a7c
#
_cell.length_a   1.000
_cell.length_b   1.000
_cell.length_c   1.000
_cell.angle_alpha   90.00
_cell.angle_beta   90.00
_cell.angle_gamma   90.00
#
_symmetry.space_group_name_H-M   'P 1'
#
loop_
_entity.id
_entity.type
_entity.pdbx_description
1 polymer ?
#
loop_
_entity_poly.entity_id
_entity_poly.type
_entity_poly.pdbx_seq_one_letter_code
_entity_poly.pdbx_strand_id
1 'polypeptide(L)'
;MIEYHPVTPERLGDLARFSEAHGKFRYCSCMRWRLASAQYRQSTKESRVEALDDLVREGTPIGVLAYEGDMPIGWCSIAPRETYGALERYKGLPRLDDRPVWSVVCFFVDRRVRRTGLTVGLLGAAVDYARACGATIIEGYPGLYSFMGTSAAFEKAGFADVTPPGQRRRVMRRLG
;
A
#
# COMPACT_ATOMS: atom_id res chain seq x y z
N MET A 1 11.86 -2.41 19.65
CA MET A 1 11.53 -1.13 18.97
C MET A 1 11.10 -1.47 17.56
N ILE A 2 10.04 -0.84 17.04
CA ILE A 2 9.57 -1.08 15.66
C ILE A 2 10.18 -0.01 14.78
N GLU A 3 10.81 -0.43 13.70
CA GLU A 3 11.41 0.43 12.69
C GLU A 3 10.62 0.31 11.37
N TYR A 4 10.65 1.36 10.55
CA TYR A 4 9.95 1.41 9.27
C TYR A 4 10.91 1.84 8.18
N HIS A 5 10.97 1.09 7.10
CA HIS A 5 11.88 1.37 5.98
C HIS A 5 11.17 1.22 4.64
N PRO A 6 11.43 2.12 3.68
CA PRO A 6 10.98 1.92 2.30
C PRO A 6 11.64 0.68 1.69
N VAL A 7 10.93 0.03 0.78
CA VAL A 7 11.49 -1.09 0.04
C VAL A 7 12.39 -0.55 -1.08
N THR A 8 13.66 -0.89 -0.97
CA THR A 8 14.71 -0.62 -1.94
C THR A 8 15.23 -1.94 -2.51
N PRO A 9 16.07 -1.96 -3.56
CA PRO A 9 16.65 -3.20 -4.07
C PRO A 9 17.32 -4.07 -2.99
N GLU A 10 17.97 -3.45 -2.01
CA GLU A 10 18.63 -4.14 -0.89
C GLU A 10 17.65 -4.84 0.06
N ARG A 11 16.39 -4.39 0.08
CA ARG A 11 15.31 -4.95 0.93
C ARG A 11 14.34 -5.87 0.19
N LEU A 12 14.58 -6.19 -1.06
CA LEU A 12 13.78 -7.17 -1.81
C LEU A 12 13.79 -8.55 -1.15
N GLY A 13 14.94 -8.97 -0.61
CA GLY A 13 15.05 -10.21 0.16
C GLY A 13 14.16 -10.23 1.40
N ASP A 14 14.00 -9.11 2.08
CA ASP A 14 13.13 -8.97 3.26
C ASP A 14 11.65 -9.03 2.88
N LEU A 15 11.29 -8.35 1.79
CA LEU A 15 9.93 -8.42 1.24
C LEU A 15 9.57 -9.85 0.81
N ALA A 16 10.49 -10.56 0.18
CA ALA A 16 10.32 -11.95 -0.21
C ALA A 16 10.12 -12.85 1.02
N ARG A 17 10.97 -12.74 2.04
CA ARG A 17 10.82 -13.48 3.31
C ARG A 17 9.47 -13.21 3.98
N PHE A 18 9.07 -11.95 4.05
CA PHE A 18 7.76 -11.55 4.60
C PHE A 18 6.62 -12.15 3.78
N SER A 19 6.70 -12.09 2.46
CA SER A 19 5.70 -12.65 1.55
C SER A 19 5.55 -14.17 1.72
N GLU A 20 6.65 -14.90 1.81
CA GLU A 20 6.63 -16.37 1.97
C GLU A 20 6.04 -16.82 3.30
N ALA A 21 6.31 -16.08 4.37
CA ALA A 21 5.76 -16.36 5.69
C ALA A 21 4.24 -16.10 5.78
N HIS A 22 3.65 -15.36 4.81
CA HIS A 22 2.27 -14.88 4.87
C HIS A 22 1.50 -15.23 3.58
N GLY A 23 0.97 -16.44 3.51
CA GLY A 23 0.42 -17.06 2.31
C GLY A 23 -0.52 -16.21 1.45
N LYS A 24 -1.39 -15.36 2.03
CA LYS A 24 -2.29 -14.49 1.24
C LYS A 24 -1.54 -13.36 0.52
N PHE A 25 -0.56 -12.77 1.18
CA PHE A 25 0.31 -11.76 0.57
C PHE A 25 1.14 -12.36 -0.57
N ARG A 26 1.67 -13.56 -0.36
CA ARG A 26 2.43 -14.33 -1.34
C ARG A 26 1.72 -14.47 -2.69
N TYR A 27 0.39 -14.62 -2.72
CA TYR A 27 -0.37 -14.78 -3.98
C TYR A 27 -0.57 -13.47 -4.73
N CYS A 28 -0.69 -12.35 -4.03
CA CYS A 28 -1.01 -11.05 -4.62
C CYS A 28 0.24 -10.28 -5.06
N SER A 29 1.33 -10.34 -4.25
CA SER A 29 2.53 -9.52 -4.40
C SER A 29 2.21 -8.05 -4.71
N CYS A 30 1.11 -7.53 -4.12
CA CYS A 30 0.59 -6.17 -4.31
C CYS A 30 0.33 -5.75 -5.77
N MET A 31 0.23 -6.69 -6.69
CA MET A 31 -0.03 -6.42 -8.12
C MET A 31 -1.52 -6.29 -8.46
N ARG A 32 -2.42 -6.53 -7.48
CA ARG A 32 -3.89 -6.46 -7.68
C ARG A 32 -4.36 -5.12 -8.25
N TRP A 33 -3.77 -4.02 -7.79
CA TRP A 33 -4.12 -2.68 -8.23
C TRP A 33 -3.23 -2.14 -9.35
N ARG A 34 -2.12 -2.83 -9.66
CA ARG A 34 -1.18 -2.44 -10.72
C ARG A 34 -1.56 -3.04 -12.07
N LEU A 35 -1.89 -4.33 -12.10
CA LEU A 35 -2.26 -5.04 -13.33
C LEU A 35 -3.73 -4.88 -13.67
N ALA A 36 -4.05 -4.79 -14.95
CA ALA A 36 -5.43 -4.91 -15.42
C ALA A 36 -6.02 -6.27 -15.01
N SER A 37 -7.33 -6.34 -14.79
CA SER A 37 -7.98 -7.57 -14.29
C SER A 37 -7.71 -8.80 -15.16
N ALA A 38 -7.64 -8.65 -16.49
CA ALA A 38 -7.29 -9.74 -17.40
C ALA A 38 -5.84 -10.19 -17.22
N GLN A 39 -4.91 -9.25 -17.16
CA GLN A 39 -3.50 -9.53 -16.93
C GLN A 39 -3.28 -10.20 -15.57
N TYR A 40 -3.95 -9.71 -14.52
CA TYR A 40 -3.85 -10.31 -13.18
C TYR A 40 -4.34 -11.76 -13.17
N ARG A 41 -5.45 -12.08 -13.86
CA ARG A 41 -5.97 -13.46 -13.96
C ARG A 41 -5.05 -14.39 -14.73
N GLN A 42 -4.34 -13.87 -15.72
CA GLN A 42 -3.39 -14.65 -16.55
C GLN A 42 -2.01 -14.78 -15.91
N SER A 43 -1.68 -13.92 -14.94
CA SER A 43 -0.38 -13.92 -14.28
C SER A 43 -0.25 -15.08 -13.28
N THR A 44 0.97 -15.58 -13.13
CA THR A 44 1.32 -16.52 -12.07
C THR A 44 1.81 -15.77 -10.83
N LYS A 45 1.94 -16.47 -9.71
CA LYS A 45 2.55 -15.92 -8.51
C LYS A 45 3.97 -15.42 -8.80
N GLU A 46 4.75 -16.24 -9.48
CA GLU A 46 6.15 -15.98 -9.82
C GLU A 46 6.25 -14.72 -10.69
N SER A 47 5.44 -14.61 -11.74
CA SER A 47 5.46 -13.43 -12.62
C SER A 47 5.02 -12.14 -11.91
N ARG A 48 4.17 -12.24 -10.87
CA ARG A 48 3.80 -11.07 -10.06
C ARG A 48 4.93 -10.63 -9.12
N VAL A 49 5.66 -11.58 -8.54
CA VAL A 49 6.87 -11.27 -7.74
C VAL A 49 7.92 -10.60 -8.61
N GLU A 50 8.22 -11.19 -9.77
CA GLU A 50 9.19 -10.63 -10.72
C GLU A 50 8.81 -9.20 -11.15
N ALA A 51 7.55 -8.98 -11.51
CA ALA A 51 7.07 -7.66 -11.91
C ALA A 51 7.17 -6.63 -10.76
N LEU A 52 6.96 -7.03 -9.49
CA LEU A 52 7.14 -6.13 -8.34
C LEU A 52 8.62 -5.82 -8.12
N ASP A 53 9.49 -6.82 -8.23
CA ASP A 53 10.94 -6.67 -8.09
C ASP A 53 11.51 -5.74 -9.17
N ASP A 54 11.03 -5.86 -10.41
CA ASP A 54 11.43 -4.99 -11.51
C ASP A 54 11.06 -3.52 -11.26
N LEU A 55 9.85 -3.26 -10.76
CA LEU A 55 9.44 -1.90 -10.35
C LEU A 55 10.42 -1.30 -9.33
N VAL A 56 10.84 -2.09 -8.34
CA VAL A 56 11.82 -1.61 -7.33
C VAL A 56 13.17 -1.34 -7.95
N ARG A 57 13.67 -2.22 -8.83
CA ARG A 57 14.95 -2.04 -9.53
C ARG A 57 14.95 -0.82 -10.46
N GLU A 58 13.79 -0.50 -11.03
CA GLU A 58 13.57 0.70 -11.86
C GLU A 58 13.41 1.98 -11.02
N GLY A 59 13.44 1.88 -9.70
CA GLY A 59 13.29 3.02 -8.78
C GLY A 59 11.84 3.45 -8.54
N THR A 60 10.86 2.66 -8.97
CA THR A 60 9.45 2.95 -8.69
C THR A 60 9.15 2.69 -7.21
N PRO A 61 8.59 3.65 -6.46
CA PRO A 61 8.13 3.43 -5.10
C PRO A 61 7.07 2.33 -5.06
N ILE A 62 7.18 1.43 -4.08
CA ILE A 62 6.16 0.39 -3.89
C ILE A 62 5.56 0.36 -2.50
N GLY A 63 6.28 0.85 -1.48
CA GLY A 63 5.79 0.87 -0.12
C GLY A 63 6.86 0.78 0.96
N VAL A 64 6.41 0.53 2.19
CA VAL A 64 7.26 0.45 3.39
C VAL A 64 7.05 -0.87 4.12
N LEU A 65 8.12 -1.39 4.71
CA LEU A 65 8.12 -2.52 5.65
C LEU A 65 8.28 -2.03 7.07
N ALA A 66 7.59 -2.69 8.01
CA ALA A 66 7.82 -2.56 9.44
C ALA A 66 8.66 -3.73 9.95
N TYR A 67 9.58 -3.46 10.85
CA TYR A 67 10.51 -4.43 11.40
C TYR A 67 10.46 -4.47 12.92
N GLU A 68 10.66 -5.64 13.47
CA GLU A 68 11.03 -5.87 14.87
C GLU A 68 12.42 -6.53 14.89
N GLY A 69 13.46 -5.74 15.22
CA GLY A 69 14.83 -6.12 14.91
C GLY A 69 15.02 -6.36 13.40
N ASP A 70 15.57 -7.51 13.03
CA ASP A 70 15.80 -7.86 11.62
C ASP A 70 14.59 -8.57 10.95
N MET A 71 13.49 -8.71 11.68
CA MET A 71 12.31 -9.43 11.17
C MET A 71 11.27 -8.49 10.61
N PRO A 72 10.91 -8.60 9.33
CA PRO A 72 9.79 -7.86 8.77
C PRO A 72 8.46 -8.42 9.33
N ILE A 73 7.67 -7.54 9.94
CA ILE A 73 6.41 -7.87 10.63
C ILE A 73 5.18 -7.19 10.03
N GLY A 74 5.38 -6.28 9.09
CA GLY A 74 4.26 -5.56 8.45
C GLY A 74 4.65 -4.92 7.14
N TRP A 75 3.66 -4.70 6.30
CA TRP A 75 3.78 -4.12 4.97
C TRP A 75 2.68 -3.10 4.73
N CYS A 76 3.02 -1.99 4.07
CA CYS A 76 2.09 -1.02 3.52
C CYS A 76 2.50 -0.68 2.08
N SER A 77 1.60 -0.95 1.12
CA SER A 77 1.79 -0.53 -0.26
C SER A 77 1.35 0.91 -0.45
N ILE A 78 2.29 1.77 -0.83
CA ILE A 78 2.05 3.18 -1.17
C ILE A 78 2.93 3.59 -2.35
N ALA A 79 2.35 4.30 -3.30
CA ALA A 79 3.04 4.84 -4.47
C ALA A 79 2.21 5.95 -5.14
N PRO A 80 2.77 6.70 -6.11
CA PRO A 80 1.97 7.57 -6.97
C PRO A 80 0.79 6.80 -7.58
N ARG A 81 -0.41 7.38 -7.51
CA ARG A 81 -1.67 6.73 -7.92
C ARG A 81 -1.62 6.20 -9.35
N GLU A 82 -0.99 6.92 -10.27
CA GLU A 82 -0.83 6.52 -11.67
C GLU A 82 -0.08 5.19 -11.84
N THR A 83 0.74 4.77 -10.87
CA THR A 83 1.42 3.47 -10.91
C THR A 83 0.48 2.30 -10.63
N TYR A 84 -0.72 2.59 -10.12
CA TYR A 84 -1.78 1.61 -9.87
C TYR A 84 -2.81 1.63 -11.01
N GLY A 85 -2.43 1.12 -12.17
CA GLY A 85 -3.25 1.19 -13.39
C GLY A 85 -4.66 0.60 -13.27
N ALA A 86 -4.87 -0.42 -12.43
CA ALA A 86 -6.19 -0.96 -12.16
C ALA A 86 -7.03 -0.02 -11.28
N LEU A 87 -6.41 0.68 -10.32
CA LEU A 87 -7.08 1.68 -9.50
C LEU A 87 -7.52 2.89 -10.34
N GLU A 88 -6.66 3.35 -11.25
CA GLU A 88 -6.99 4.45 -12.16
C GLU A 88 -8.23 4.18 -13.02
N ARG A 89 -8.42 2.93 -13.41
CA ARG A 89 -9.58 2.49 -14.21
C ARG A 89 -10.78 2.06 -13.39
N TYR A 90 -10.65 2.03 -12.05
CA TYR A 90 -11.73 1.54 -11.20
C TYR A 90 -12.81 2.61 -10.98
N LYS A 91 -13.96 2.43 -11.63
CA LYS A 91 -15.09 3.36 -11.59
C LYS A 91 -15.64 3.63 -10.18
N GLY A 92 -15.43 2.71 -9.22
CA GLY A 92 -15.88 2.86 -7.84
C GLY A 92 -15.04 3.83 -7.01
N LEU A 93 -13.87 4.23 -7.50
CA LEU A 93 -12.95 5.19 -6.88
C LEU A 93 -12.38 6.13 -7.95
N PRO A 94 -13.22 7.00 -8.55
CA PRO A 94 -12.72 7.99 -9.50
C PRO A 94 -11.77 8.97 -8.80
N ARG A 95 -10.90 9.63 -9.57
CA ARG A 95 -10.13 10.75 -9.02
C ARG A 95 -11.07 11.83 -8.49
N LEU A 96 -10.74 12.43 -7.36
CA LEU A 96 -11.51 13.53 -6.79
C LEU A 96 -11.21 14.85 -7.49
N ASP A 97 -10.00 14.99 -7.99
CA ASP A 97 -9.46 16.17 -8.69
C ASP A 97 -8.24 15.78 -9.53
N ASP A 98 -7.66 16.74 -10.26
CA ASP A 98 -6.51 16.53 -11.16
C ASP A 98 -5.15 16.63 -10.45
N ARG A 99 -5.13 16.82 -9.14
CA ARG A 99 -3.88 16.94 -8.38
C ARG A 99 -3.14 15.61 -8.30
N PRO A 100 -1.80 15.61 -8.32
CA PRO A 100 -0.99 14.41 -8.06
C PRO A 100 -1.29 13.83 -6.68
N VAL A 101 -1.56 12.54 -6.62
CA VAL A 101 -1.92 11.83 -5.39
C VAL A 101 -1.05 10.60 -5.24
N TRP A 102 -0.59 10.33 -4.02
CA TRP A 102 -0.07 9.02 -3.63
C TRP A 102 -1.17 8.20 -2.98
N SER A 103 -1.27 6.93 -3.34
CA SER A 103 -2.33 6.04 -2.88
C SER A 103 -1.80 4.92 -2.01
N VAL A 104 -2.42 4.76 -0.84
CA VAL A 104 -2.25 3.60 0.04
C VAL A 104 -3.29 2.56 -0.36
N VAL A 105 -2.86 1.40 -0.81
CA VAL A 105 -3.76 0.40 -1.41
C VAL A 105 -3.76 -0.96 -0.73
N CYS A 106 -2.78 -1.25 0.11
CA CYS A 106 -2.69 -2.56 0.77
C CYS A 106 -1.92 -2.48 2.07
N PHE A 107 -2.41 -3.23 3.07
CA PHE A 107 -1.71 -3.55 4.31
C PHE A 107 -1.63 -5.04 4.49
N PHE A 108 -0.51 -5.49 5.00
CA PHE A 108 -0.39 -6.81 5.56
C PHE A 108 0.39 -6.76 6.87
N VAL A 109 -0.16 -7.33 7.93
CA VAL A 109 0.43 -7.31 9.28
C VAL A 109 0.48 -8.74 9.80
N ASP A 110 1.63 -9.15 10.31
CA ASP A 110 1.80 -10.46 10.96
C ASP A 110 0.74 -10.63 12.06
N ARG A 111 0.17 -11.81 12.13
CA ARG A 111 -0.91 -12.12 13.09
C ARG A 111 -0.50 -11.90 14.54
N ARG A 112 0.78 -12.13 14.85
CA ARG A 112 1.35 -12.00 16.20
C ARG A 112 1.31 -10.57 16.73
N VAL A 113 1.40 -9.58 15.83
CA VAL A 113 1.45 -8.15 16.15
C VAL A 113 0.19 -7.39 15.75
N ARG A 114 -0.90 -8.09 15.45
CA ARG A 114 -2.19 -7.43 15.20
C ARG A 114 -2.73 -6.81 16.47
N ARG A 115 -3.48 -5.72 16.33
CA ARG A 115 -4.09 -4.92 17.42
C ARG A 115 -3.08 -4.18 18.30
N THR A 116 -1.82 -4.10 17.91
CA THR A 116 -0.78 -3.32 18.60
C THR A 116 -0.66 -1.88 18.12
N GLY A 117 -1.48 -1.47 17.16
CA GLY A 117 -1.37 -0.15 16.52
C GLY A 117 -0.42 -0.13 15.30
N LEU A 118 0.16 -1.26 14.92
CA LEU A 118 1.14 -1.35 13.82
C LEU A 118 0.62 -0.78 12.49
N THR A 119 -0.68 -0.95 12.18
CA THR A 119 -1.28 -0.37 10.96
C THR A 119 -1.23 1.16 10.98
N VAL A 120 -1.44 1.80 12.13
CA VAL A 120 -1.34 3.25 12.28
C VAL A 120 0.12 3.71 12.12
N GLY A 121 1.07 2.96 12.71
CA GLY A 121 2.49 3.21 12.53
C GLY A 121 2.94 3.07 11.08
N LEU A 122 2.49 2.02 10.37
CA LEU A 122 2.73 1.83 8.93
C LEU A 122 2.17 2.98 8.10
N LEU A 123 0.95 3.47 8.42
CA LEU A 123 0.36 4.64 7.76
C LEU A 123 1.20 5.91 7.97
N GLY A 124 1.66 6.14 9.20
CA GLY A 124 2.56 7.27 9.51
C GLY A 124 3.84 7.19 8.68
N ALA A 125 4.52 6.06 8.71
CA ALA A 125 5.76 5.83 7.96
C ALA A 125 5.54 5.93 6.43
N ALA A 126 4.40 5.45 5.92
CA ALA A 126 4.04 5.58 4.51
C ALA A 126 3.85 7.05 4.09
N VAL A 127 3.22 7.86 4.95
CA VAL A 127 3.08 9.31 4.75
C VAL A 127 4.45 9.99 4.73
N ASP A 128 5.31 9.69 5.70
CA ASP A 128 6.65 10.30 5.79
C ASP A 128 7.51 9.91 4.58
N TYR A 129 7.43 8.66 4.14
CA TYR A 129 8.09 8.21 2.92
C TYR A 129 7.58 8.94 1.68
N ALA A 130 6.25 9.01 1.50
CA ALA A 130 5.67 9.72 0.36
C ALA A 130 6.07 11.20 0.33
N ARG A 131 6.08 11.88 1.50
CA ARG A 131 6.54 13.26 1.64
C ARG A 131 8.00 13.42 1.24
N ALA A 132 8.86 12.53 1.69
CA ALA A 132 10.27 12.54 1.30
C ALA A 132 10.46 12.38 -0.21
N CYS A 133 9.52 11.74 -0.89
CA CYS A 133 9.44 11.63 -2.35
C CYS A 133 8.69 12.80 -3.03
N GLY A 134 8.30 13.84 -2.30
CA GLY A 134 7.63 15.04 -2.84
C GLY A 134 6.10 14.95 -2.92
N ALA A 135 5.46 13.95 -2.30
CA ALA A 135 4.01 13.87 -2.27
C ALA A 135 3.39 15.02 -1.47
N THR A 136 2.38 15.67 -2.03
CA THR A 136 1.60 16.71 -1.37
C THR A 136 0.22 16.24 -0.92
N ILE A 137 -0.27 15.14 -1.47
CA ILE A 137 -1.56 14.54 -1.15
C ILE A 137 -1.41 13.03 -1.07
N ILE A 138 -1.85 12.44 0.04
CA ILE A 138 -1.92 11.00 0.23
C ILE A 138 -3.36 10.58 0.41
N GLU A 139 -3.80 9.58 -0.31
CA GLU A 139 -5.13 8.98 -0.21
C GLU A 139 -5.07 7.52 0.23
N GLY A 140 -6.14 7.09 0.89
CA GLY A 140 -6.43 5.70 1.17
C GLY A 140 -7.92 5.40 1.01
N TYR A 141 -8.27 4.13 0.86
CA TYR A 141 -9.60 3.69 0.47
C TYR A 141 -10.09 2.56 1.39
N PRO A 142 -10.32 2.88 2.70
CA PRO A 142 -10.66 1.86 3.68
C PRO A 142 -12.00 1.18 3.38
N GLY A 143 -12.12 -0.08 3.77
CA GLY A 143 -13.36 -0.84 3.74
C GLY A 143 -13.77 -1.41 2.38
N LEU A 144 -13.04 -1.14 1.28
CA LEU A 144 -13.30 -1.78 -0.01
C LEU A 144 -12.92 -3.26 0.03
N TYR A 145 -11.74 -3.54 0.56
CA TYR A 145 -11.25 -4.88 0.90
C TYR A 145 -10.59 -4.86 2.28
N SER A 146 -10.58 -5.99 2.97
CA SER A 146 -10.00 -6.10 4.32
C SER A 146 -8.52 -5.70 4.40
N PHE A 147 -7.78 -5.86 3.29
CA PHE A 147 -6.37 -5.47 3.20
C PHE A 147 -6.14 -3.98 2.92
N MET A 148 -7.19 -3.20 2.71
CA MET A 148 -7.09 -1.74 2.47
C MET A 148 -7.25 -0.91 3.76
N GLY A 149 -7.31 -1.56 4.91
CA GLY A 149 -7.40 -0.91 6.21
C GLY A 149 -8.81 -0.49 6.60
N THR A 150 -8.91 0.19 7.74
CA THR A 150 -10.17 0.69 8.31
C THR A 150 -10.17 2.21 8.41
N SER A 151 -11.33 2.86 8.32
CA SER A 151 -11.46 4.31 8.51
C SER A 151 -10.84 4.76 9.83
N ALA A 152 -11.09 4.03 10.92
CA ALA A 152 -10.53 4.36 12.23
C ALA A 152 -8.99 4.36 12.26
N ALA A 153 -8.31 3.47 11.50
CA ALA A 153 -6.86 3.48 11.41
C ALA A 153 -6.35 4.71 10.64
N PHE A 154 -7.03 5.08 9.55
CA PHE A 154 -6.72 6.28 8.78
C PHE A 154 -6.94 7.55 9.59
N GLU A 155 -8.07 7.68 10.30
CA GLU A 155 -8.37 8.82 11.19
C GLU A 155 -7.29 8.98 12.26
N LYS A 156 -6.91 7.90 12.94
CA LYS A 156 -5.80 7.90 13.91
C LYS A 156 -4.46 8.30 13.31
N ALA A 157 -4.25 8.04 12.03
CA ALA A 157 -3.07 8.47 11.29
C ALA A 157 -3.21 9.89 10.69
N GLY A 158 -4.26 10.64 11.04
CA GLY A 158 -4.45 12.03 10.64
C GLY A 158 -5.04 12.22 9.24
N PHE A 159 -5.69 11.20 8.68
CA PHE A 159 -6.47 11.34 7.44
C PHE A 159 -7.89 11.83 7.75
N ALA A 160 -8.42 12.69 6.88
CA ALA A 160 -9.80 13.12 6.90
C ALA A 160 -10.64 12.38 5.84
N ASP A 161 -11.91 12.11 6.15
CA ASP A 161 -12.85 11.58 5.16
C ASP A 161 -13.23 12.70 4.18
N VAL A 162 -12.90 12.49 2.91
CA VAL A 162 -13.20 13.42 1.80
C VAL A 162 -14.11 12.77 0.77
N THR A 163 -14.83 11.73 1.14
CA THR A 163 -15.73 11.01 0.26
C THR A 163 -16.80 11.95 -0.32
N PRO A 164 -16.92 12.09 -1.64
CA PRO A 164 -17.95 12.91 -2.25
C PRO A 164 -19.37 12.43 -1.87
N PRO A 165 -20.34 13.36 -1.74
CA PRO A 165 -21.73 12.98 -1.52
C PRO A 165 -22.22 11.98 -2.58
N GLY A 166 -22.89 10.92 -2.14
CA GLY A 166 -23.40 9.87 -3.02
C GLY A 166 -22.38 8.82 -3.47
N GLN A 167 -21.09 9.01 -3.22
CA GLN A 167 -20.09 8.00 -3.49
C GLN A 167 -20.14 6.89 -2.45
N ARG A 168 -20.24 5.65 -2.91
CA ARG A 168 -20.37 4.49 -2.03
C ARG A 168 -19.05 4.08 -1.36
N ARG A 169 -17.91 4.33 -2.01
CA ARG A 169 -16.58 3.93 -1.54
C ARG A 169 -15.89 5.09 -0.86
N ARG A 170 -15.39 4.85 0.35
CA ARG A 170 -14.72 5.88 1.12
C ARG A 170 -13.38 6.28 0.51
N VAL A 171 -13.09 7.57 0.60
CA VAL A 171 -11.79 8.15 0.29
C VAL A 171 -11.34 8.95 1.51
N MET A 172 -10.20 8.56 2.07
CA MET A 172 -9.55 9.26 3.16
C MET A 172 -8.32 9.99 2.60
N ARG A 173 -8.14 11.25 2.94
CA ARG A 173 -7.04 12.07 2.42
C ARG A 173 -6.27 12.73 3.55
N ARG A 174 -4.97 12.82 3.40
CA ARG A 174 -4.07 13.59 4.24
C ARG A 174 -3.18 14.46 3.35
N LEU A 175 -3.00 15.72 3.74
CA LEU A 175 -2.03 16.60 3.09
C LEU A 175 -0.61 16.21 3.53
N GLY A 176 0.30 16.28 2.57
CA GLY A 176 1.70 15.93 2.73
C GLY A 176 2.50 16.95 3.55
#